data_d25817325f8722cfa65a77443288e54b
#
_entry.id   d25817325f8722cfa65a77443288e54b
#
_cell.length_a   1.000
_cell.length_b   1.000
_cell.length_c   1.000
_cell.angle_alpha   90.00
_cell.angle_beta   90.00
_cell.angle_gamma   90.00
#
_symmetry.space_group_name_H-M   'P 1'
#
loop_
_entity.id
_entity.type
_entity.pdbx_description
1 polymer ?
#
loop_
_entity_poly.entity_id
_entity_poly.type
_entity_poly.pdbx_seq_one_letter_code
_entity_poly.pdbx_strand_id
1 'polypeptide(L)'
;MKILIVSNSPLRNDNSFGNSFSNIFEGIPDIEIANIYCKYGKPQSNIGSRFFQITEKSLLKNLIKGTPSGKEVYMEEETEKKLDDGEATFNKMRKHRTVPVFWARALIWKICRWKSKELKAFVDDFKPDLLFVPIYFSHYIHDINKFIKDRFNIP
;
A
#
# COMPACT_ATOMS: atom_id res chain seq x y z
N MET A 1 15.07 -9.90 10.93
CA MET A 1 14.87 -9.88 9.46
C MET A 1 13.77 -8.90 9.12
N LYS A 2 13.98 -8.02 8.14
CA LYS A 2 13.01 -6.99 7.72
C LYS A 2 12.29 -7.39 6.44
N ILE A 3 10.97 -7.51 6.49
CA ILE A 3 10.13 -7.95 5.37
C ILE A 3 9.28 -6.77 4.88
N LEU A 4 9.38 -6.46 3.59
CA LEU A 4 8.52 -5.47 2.95
C LEU A 4 7.40 -6.17 2.18
N ILE A 5 6.15 -5.86 2.50
CA ILE A 5 4.97 -6.39 1.81
C ILE A 5 4.38 -5.30 0.92
N VAL A 6 4.21 -5.59 -0.37
CA VAL A 6 3.48 -4.69 -1.28
C VAL A 6 2.11 -5.28 -1.57
N SER A 7 1.06 -4.55 -1.24
CA SER A 7 -0.31 -5.05 -1.30
C SER A 7 -1.31 -4.02 -1.85
N ASN A 8 -2.48 -4.50 -2.26
CA ASN A 8 -3.57 -3.60 -2.65
C ASN A 8 -4.20 -2.92 -1.43
N SER A 9 -4.43 -3.65 -0.35
CA SER A 9 -5.11 -3.17 0.85
C SER A 9 -4.13 -3.12 2.01
N PRO A 10 -4.33 -2.24 3.01
CA PRO A 10 -3.51 -2.25 4.22
C PRO A 10 -3.66 -3.58 4.96
N LEU A 11 -2.64 -3.94 5.72
CA LEU A 11 -2.71 -5.06 6.65
C LEU A 11 -3.71 -4.71 7.76
N ARG A 12 -4.71 -5.58 7.96
CA ARG A 12 -5.78 -5.40 8.95
C ARG A 12 -6.18 -6.75 9.52
N ASN A 13 -6.37 -6.82 10.82
CA ASN A 13 -6.77 -8.05 11.51
C ASN A 13 -8.26 -8.37 11.34
N ASP A 14 -9.07 -7.44 10.81
CA ASP A 14 -10.52 -7.57 10.64
C ASP A 14 -10.94 -8.08 9.25
N ASN A 15 -10.01 -8.52 8.43
CA ASN A 15 -10.30 -9.05 7.10
C ASN A 15 -9.46 -10.28 6.76
N SER A 16 -9.98 -11.11 5.84
CA SER A 16 -9.35 -12.38 5.45
C SER A 16 -7.92 -12.23 4.94
N PHE A 17 -7.60 -11.13 4.28
CA PHE A 17 -6.28 -10.86 3.77
C PHE A 17 -5.26 -10.63 4.90
N GLY A 18 -5.59 -9.75 5.85
CA GLY A 18 -4.75 -9.47 7.00
C GLY A 18 -4.60 -10.69 7.92
N ASN A 19 -5.69 -11.42 8.16
CA ASN A 19 -5.65 -12.66 8.93
C ASN A 19 -4.73 -13.70 8.31
N SER A 20 -4.71 -13.83 6.98
CA SER A 20 -3.78 -14.74 6.30
C SER A 20 -2.33 -14.36 6.54
N PHE A 21 -2.00 -13.06 6.53
CA PHE A 21 -0.64 -12.60 6.82
C PHE A 21 -0.29 -12.74 8.30
N SER A 22 -1.22 -12.44 9.19
CA SER A 22 -1.02 -12.69 10.62
C SER A 22 -0.69 -14.17 10.86
N ASN A 23 -1.45 -15.09 10.29
CA ASN A 23 -1.20 -16.53 10.43
C ASN A 23 0.15 -16.98 9.83
N ILE A 24 0.64 -16.30 8.79
CA ILE A 24 1.93 -16.66 8.18
C ILE A 24 3.11 -16.14 9.02
N PHE A 25 3.00 -14.93 9.55
CA PHE A 25 4.12 -14.22 10.14
C PHE A 25 4.06 -14.14 11.68
N GLU A 26 2.88 -14.34 12.28
CA GLU A 26 2.73 -14.35 13.72
C GLU A 26 3.51 -15.52 14.35
N GLY A 27 4.28 -15.22 15.36
CA GLY A 27 5.12 -16.21 16.03
C GLY A 27 6.49 -16.48 15.41
N ILE A 28 6.84 -15.85 14.30
CA ILE A 28 8.21 -15.87 13.79
C ILE A 28 9.02 -14.82 14.58
N PRO A 29 10.06 -15.25 15.34
CA PRO A 29 10.84 -14.33 16.14
C PRO A 29 11.70 -13.41 15.25
N ASP A 30 11.99 -12.22 15.75
CA ASP A 30 12.95 -11.27 15.17
C ASP A 30 12.63 -10.81 13.74
N ILE A 31 11.34 -10.73 13.38
CA ILE A 31 10.89 -10.13 12.14
C ILE A 31 10.29 -8.75 12.38
N GLU A 32 10.56 -7.83 11.47
CA GLU A 32 9.93 -6.53 11.37
C GLU A 32 9.25 -6.41 10.00
N ILE A 33 7.97 -6.02 9.96
CA ILE A 33 7.18 -5.99 8.74
C ILE A 33 6.77 -4.56 8.42
N ALA A 34 7.10 -4.09 7.21
CA ALA A 34 6.53 -2.88 6.64
C ALA A 34 5.57 -3.21 5.48
N ASN A 35 4.57 -2.39 5.29
CA ASN A 35 3.58 -2.57 4.24
C ASN A 35 3.41 -1.33 3.37
N ILE A 36 3.62 -1.47 2.07
CA ILE A 36 3.22 -0.49 1.05
C ILE A 36 1.89 -0.94 0.47
N TYR A 37 0.87 -0.07 0.52
CA TYR A 37 -0.44 -0.41 0.02
C TYR A 37 -1.06 0.68 -0.85
N CYS A 38 -1.98 0.28 -1.76
CA CYS A 38 -2.44 1.11 -2.86
C CYS A 38 -3.93 1.47 -2.81
N LYS A 39 -4.63 1.16 -1.71
CA LYS A 39 -6.04 1.49 -1.50
C LYS A 39 -6.23 2.38 -0.29
N TYR A 40 -7.45 2.91 -0.19
CA TYR A 40 -7.89 3.57 1.04
C TYR A 40 -8.06 2.57 2.17
N GLY A 41 -7.96 3.06 3.36
CA GLY A 41 -8.10 2.33 4.61
C GLY A 41 -6.93 2.62 5.54
N LYS A 42 -7.20 2.52 6.83
CA LYS A 42 -6.17 2.61 7.87
C LYS A 42 -5.62 1.21 8.15
N PRO A 43 -4.31 1.06 8.35
CA PRO A 43 -3.75 -0.20 8.81
C PRO A 43 -4.19 -0.48 10.25
N GLN A 44 -4.44 -1.75 10.54
CA GLN A 44 -4.80 -2.24 11.86
C GLN A 44 -4.25 -3.66 11.98
N SER A 45 -2.98 -3.80 12.32
CA SER A 45 -2.29 -5.07 12.25
C SER A 45 -1.37 -5.28 13.45
N ASN A 46 -1.35 -6.50 13.98
CA ASN A 46 -0.45 -6.89 15.07
C ASN A 46 0.97 -7.21 14.57
N ILE A 47 1.13 -7.46 13.26
CA ILE A 47 2.39 -7.89 12.67
C ILE A 47 3.14 -6.76 11.93
N GLY A 48 2.45 -5.73 11.47
CA GLY A 48 3.04 -4.62 10.73
C GLY A 48 3.49 -3.49 11.65
N SER A 49 4.72 -2.99 11.47
CA SER A 49 5.29 -1.88 12.24
C SER A 49 5.20 -0.54 11.51
N ARG A 50 5.36 -0.55 10.18
CA ARG A 50 5.40 0.66 9.35
C ARG A 50 4.53 0.52 8.10
N PHE A 51 3.87 1.61 7.70
CA PHE A 51 2.91 1.60 6.59
C PHE A 51 3.11 2.79 5.67
N PHE A 52 3.10 2.53 4.35
CA PHE A 52 3.17 3.57 3.34
C PHE A 52 1.98 3.44 2.38
N GLN A 53 1.21 4.53 2.22
CA GLN A 53 0.02 4.55 1.39
C GLN A 53 0.25 5.32 0.09
N ILE A 54 -0.14 4.72 -1.05
CA ILE A 54 -0.24 5.37 -2.36
C ILE A 54 -1.64 5.15 -2.89
N THR A 55 -2.40 6.22 -3.15
CA THR A 55 -3.77 6.11 -3.66
C THR A 55 -3.92 6.82 -5.01
N GLU A 56 -4.92 6.43 -5.80
CA GLU A 56 -5.24 7.13 -7.05
C GLU A 56 -5.52 8.63 -6.81
N LYS A 57 -6.17 8.97 -5.69
CA LYS A 57 -6.42 10.36 -5.32
C LYS A 57 -5.12 11.13 -5.04
N SER A 58 -4.16 10.50 -4.36
CA SER A 58 -2.85 11.13 -4.12
C SER A 58 -2.06 11.29 -5.41
N LEU A 59 -2.13 10.31 -6.32
CA LEU A 59 -1.52 10.37 -7.64
C LEU A 59 -2.08 11.50 -8.49
N LEU A 60 -3.41 11.64 -8.55
CA LEU A 60 -4.07 12.74 -9.27
C LEU A 60 -3.77 14.10 -8.63
N LYS A 61 -3.75 14.19 -7.29
CA LYS A 61 -3.33 15.41 -6.60
C LYS A 61 -1.88 15.78 -6.91
N ASN A 62 -0.99 14.80 -6.97
CA ASN A 62 0.39 15.00 -7.36
C ASN A 62 0.49 15.59 -8.78
N LEU A 63 -0.27 15.05 -9.72
CA LEU A 63 -0.28 15.51 -11.10
C LEU A 63 -0.75 16.98 -11.23
N ILE A 64 -1.77 17.37 -10.45
CA ILE A 64 -2.39 18.72 -10.55
C ILE A 64 -1.68 19.74 -9.66
N LYS A 65 -1.28 19.35 -8.45
CA LYS A 65 -0.80 20.27 -7.40
C LYS A 65 0.65 20.04 -6.98
N GLY A 66 1.34 19.03 -7.54
CA GLY A 66 2.71 18.71 -7.16
C GLY A 66 2.86 18.17 -5.73
N THR A 67 1.76 17.79 -5.05
CA THR A 67 1.82 17.23 -3.70
C THR A 67 2.41 15.82 -3.71
N PRO A 68 2.97 15.31 -2.58
CA PRO A 68 3.48 13.94 -2.51
C PRO A 68 2.47 12.89 -2.99
N SER A 69 2.92 11.92 -3.78
CA SER A 69 2.05 10.88 -4.35
C SER A 69 1.74 9.76 -3.36
N GLY A 70 2.45 9.70 -2.25
CA GLY A 70 2.23 8.75 -1.15
C GLY A 70 2.65 9.38 0.17
N LYS A 71 2.26 8.72 1.25
CA LYS A 71 2.59 9.15 2.62
C LYS A 71 2.79 7.96 3.54
N GLU A 72 3.63 8.12 4.55
CA GLU A 72 3.68 7.20 5.68
C GLU A 72 2.42 7.36 6.53
N VAL A 73 1.88 6.25 7.02
CA VAL A 73 0.66 6.20 7.81
C VAL A 73 0.99 5.45 9.10
N TYR A 74 0.60 6.04 10.21
CA TYR A 74 0.76 5.43 11.53
C TYR A 74 -0.54 4.75 11.95
N MET A 75 -0.43 3.66 12.73
CA MET A 75 -1.57 3.09 13.41
C MET A 75 -1.99 4.06 14.52
N GLU A 76 -3.20 4.58 14.46
CA GLU A 76 -3.82 5.29 15.58
C GLU A 76 -4.47 4.26 16.49
N GLU A 77 -4.24 4.38 17.79
CA GLU A 77 -5.06 3.73 18.80
C GLU A 77 -6.53 4.15 18.58
N GLU A 78 -7.46 3.23 18.85
CA GLU A 78 -8.90 3.36 18.59
C GLU A 78 -9.47 4.66 19.16
N THR A 79 -9.47 5.71 18.37
CA THR A 79 -10.25 6.91 18.64
C THR A 79 -11.13 7.20 17.41
N GLU A 80 -12.41 6.92 17.58
CA GLU A 80 -13.56 7.30 16.75
C GLU A 80 -13.42 7.18 15.22
N LYS A 81 -14.26 6.28 14.67
CA LYS A 81 -14.60 6.14 13.24
C LYS A 81 -15.09 7.46 12.61
N LYS A 82 -14.21 8.38 12.32
CA LYS A 82 -14.46 9.31 11.22
C LYS A 82 -14.11 8.54 9.95
N LEU A 83 -15.14 8.02 9.27
CA LEU A 83 -15.03 7.54 7.90
C LEU A 83 -14.34 8.64 7.09
N ASP A 84 -13.12 8.38 6.66
CA ASP A 84 -12.43 9.28 5.73
C ASP A 84 -13.31 9.40 4.48
N ASP A 85 -13.60 10.62 4.03
CA ASP A 85 -14.43 10.92 2.83
C ASP A 85 -13.95 10.13 1.59
N GLY A 86 -12.69 9.72 1.58
CA GLY A 86 -12.10 8.84 0.58
C GLY A 86 -12.63 7.41 0.64
N GLU A 87 -12.90 6.88 1.83
CA GLU A 87 -13.43 5.52 2.01
C GLU A 87 -14.89 5.42 1.60
N ALA A 88 -15.68 6.43 1.91
CA ALA A 88 -17.08 6.51 1.48
C ALA A 88 -17.20 6.63 -0.05
N THR A 89 -16.36 7.45 -0.67
CA THR A 89 -16.30 7.61 -2.13
C THR A 89 -15.82 6.32 -2.80
N PHE A 90 -14.82 5.65 -2.23
CA PHE A 90 -14.30 4.37 -2.73
C PHE A 90 -15.34 3.25 -2.64
N ASN A 91 -16.08 3.16 -1.53
CA ASN A 91 -17.16 2.18 -1.37
C ASN A 91 -18.31 2.41 -2.37
N LYS A 92 -18.58 3.65 -2.74
CA LYS A 92 -19.54 4.01 -3.79
C LYS A 92 -19.05 3.62 -5.19
N MET A 93 -17.76 3.82 -5.49
CA MET A 93 -17.12 3.39 -6.74
C MET A 93 -16.94 1.87 -6.84
N ARG A 94 -16.77 1.17 -5.72
CA ARG A 94 -16.68 -0.30 -5.67
C ARG A 94 -17.99 -0.97 -6.11
N LYS A 95 -19.12 -0.31 -5.96
CA LYS A 95 -20.43 -0.77 -6.42
C LYS A 95 -20.55 -0.74 -7.96
N HIS A 96 -19.75 0.07 -8.65
CA HIS A 96 -19.69 0.19 -10.12
C HIS A 96 -18.36 -0.36 -10.65
N ARG A 97 -18.16 -1.67 -10.58
CA ARG A 97 -17.03 -2.37 -11.23
C ARG A 97 -17.29 -2.44 -12.74
N THR A 98 -17.27 -1.30 -13.41
CA THR A 98 -17.40 -1.26 -14.88
C THR A 98 -16.01 -1.30 -15.52
N VAL A 99 -15.92 -1.90 -16.69
CA VAL A 99 -14.68 -2.00 -17.50
C VAL A 99 -13.98 -0.64 -17.65
N PRO A 100 -14.69 0.49 -17.93
CA PRO A 100 -14.06 1.81 -18.06
C PRO A 100 -13.34 2.28 -16.79
N VAL A 101 -13.87 1.98 -15.61
CA VAL A 101 -13.24 2.36 -14.34
C VAL A 101 -11.92 1.63 -14.14
N PHE A 102 -11.85 0.36 -14.56
CA PHE A 102 -10.63 -0.42 -14.51
C PHE A 102 -9.53 0.16 -15.41
N TRP A 103 -9.89 0.54 -16.65
CA TRP A 103 -8.98 1.16 -17.60
C TRP A 103 -8.50 2.55 -17.14
N ALA A 104 -9.41 3.38 -16.63
CA ALA A 104 -9.07 4.68 -16.09
C ALA A 104 -8.06 4.56 -14.93
N ARG A 105 -8.25 3.58 -14.07
CA ARG A 105 -7.36 3.26 -12.98
C ARG A 105 -5.97 2.85 -13.47
N ALA A 106 -5.89 1.94 -14.42
CA ALA A 106 -4.63 1.50 -15.03
C ALA A 106 -3.89 2.67 -15.68
N LEU A 107 -4.62 3.58 -16.34
CA LEU A 107 -4.08 4.78 -16.97
C LEU A 107 -3.48 5.75 -15.93
N ILE A 108 -4.18 6.01 -14.82
CA ILE A 108 -3.69 6.85 -13.72
C ILE A 108 -2.34 6.32 -13.22
N TRP A 109 -2.25 5.03 -12.94
CA TRP A 109 -1.02 4.42 -12.45
C TRP A 109 0.12 4.44 -13.48
N LYS A 110 -0.20 4.41 -14.77
CA LYS A 110 0.79 4.47 -15.86
C LYS A 110 1.34 5.88 -16.09
N ILE A 111 0.50 6.91 -15.98
CA ILE A 111 0.86 8.30 -16.28
C ILE A 111 1.40 9.02 -15.05
N CYS A 112 0.83 8.79 -13.87
CA CYS A 112 1.18 9.52 -12.66
C CYS A 112 2.53 9.09 -12.07
N ARG A 113 3.21 10.04 -11.43
CA ARG A 113 4.53 9.84 -10.82
C ARG A 113 4.40 9.21 -9.43
N TRP A 114 4.18 7.90 -9.37
CA TRP A 114 4.15 7.17 -8.09
C TRP A 114 5.54 6.91 -7.47
N LYS A 115 6.62 6.97 -8.28
CA LYS A 115 8.02 6.80 -7.82
C LYS A 115 8.53 8.04 -7.09
N SER A 116 7.86 8.40 -6.01
CA SER A 116 8.12 9.63 -5.26
C SER A 116 9.41 9.55 -4.42
N LYS A 117 9.88 10.71 -3.95
CA LYS A 117 11.01 10.80 -3.02
C LYS A 117 10.66 10.17 -1.67
N GLU A 118 9.42 10.34 -1.23
CA GLU A 118 8.90 9.82 0.03
C GLU A 118 8.85 8.28 0.02
N LEU A 119 8.42 7.67 -1.10
CA LEU A 119 8.45 6.21 -1.25
C LEU A 119 9.88 5.68 -1.17
N LYS A 120 10.81 6.34 -1.86
CA LYS A 120 12.22 5.95 -1.82
C LYS A 120 12.80 6.08 -0.42
N ALA A 121 12.56 7.22 0.24
CA ALA A 121 13.02 7.46 1.61
C ALA A 121 12.46 6.42 2.60
N PHE A 122 11.18 6.05 2.46
CA PHE A 122 10.56 5.01 3.27
C PHE A 122 11.26 3.65 3.14
N VAL A 123 11.57 3.23 1.90
CA VAL A 123 12.26 1.95 1.65
C VAL A 123 13.73 2.02 2.05
N ASP A 124 14.41 3.15 1.76
CA ASP A 124 15.82 3.39 2.15
C ASP A 124 16.00 3.37 3.67
N ASP A 125 15.03 3.90 4.42
CA ASP A 125 15.06 3.95 5.88
C ASP A 125 14.71 2.58 6.50
N PHE A 126 13.71 1.91 5.96
CA PHE A 126 13.30 0.59 6.44
C PHE A 126 14.38 -0.47 6.15
N LYS A 127 15.06 -0.42 5.00
CA LYS A 127 16.10 -1.36 4.56
C LYS A 127 15.63 -2.82 4.62
N PRO A 128 14.66 -3.21 3.79
CA PRO A 128 14.13 -4.56 3.80
C PRO A 128 15.17 -5.59 3.34
N ASP A 129 15.19 -6.72 4.04
CA ASP A 129 15.99 -7.90 3.66
C ASP A 129 15.26 -8.75 2.61
N LEU A 130 13.92 -8.72 2.62
CA LEU A 130 13.05 -9.53 1.78
C LEU A 130 11.84 -8.73 1.29
N LEU A 131 11.50 -8.91 0.01
CA LEU A 131 10.27 -8.42 -0.59
C LEU A 131 9.24 -9.55 -0.70
N PHE A 132 8.19 -9.49 0.11
CA PHE A 132 7.09 -10.45 0.01
C PHE A 132 5.98 -9.90 -0.91
N VAL A 133 5.70 -10.64 -1.98
CA VAL A 133 4.80 -10.21 -3.06
C VAL A 133 3.61 -11.16 -3.20
N PRO A 134 2.44 -10.80 -2.64
CA PRO A 134 1.22 -11.53 -2.95
C PRO A 134 0.85 -11.36 -4.43
N ILE A 135 0.32 -12.41 -5.03
CA ILE A 135 -0.07 -12.39 -6.45
C ILE A 135 -1.33 -11.53 -6.63
N TYR A 136 -1.22 -10.48 -7.45
CA TYR A 136 -2.33 -9.62 -7.84
C TYR A 136 -2.45 -9.51 -9.35
N PHE A 137 -3.66 -9.34 -9.87
CA PHE A 137 -3.92 -9.02 -11.28
C PHE A 137 -3.60 -7.55 -11.65
N SER A 138 -3.23 -6.73 -10.67
CA SER A 138 -3.01 -5.29 -10.87
C SER A 138 -1.58 -5.04 -11.35
N HIS A 139 -1.40 -4.59 -12.59
CA HIS A 139 -0.08 -4.30 -13.18
C HIS A 139 0.75 -3.33 -12.33
N TYR A 140 0.13 -2.30 -11.77
CA TYR A 140 0.86 -1.32 -10.95
C TYR A 140 1.51 -1.92 -9.71
N ILE A 141 0.95 -2.98 -9.12
CA ILE A 141 1.59 -3.70 -8.00
C ILE A 141 2.89 -4.37 -8.47
N HIS A 142 2.85 -4.99 -9.65
CA HIS A 142 4.05 -5.59 -10.24
C HIS A 142 5.10 -4.53 -10.59
N ASP A 143 4.69 -3.36 -11.09
CA ASP A 143 5.59 -2.24 -11.40
C ASP A 143 6.26 -1.70 -10.13
N ILE A 144 5.51 -1.59 -9.01
CA ILE A 144 6.06 -1.19 -7.71
C ILE A 144 7.07 -2.22 -7.21
N ASN A 145 6.71 -3.51 -7.25
CA ASN A 145 7.59 -4.59 -6.82
C ASN A 145 8.89 -4.61 -7.64
N LYS A 146 8.77 -4.55 -8.96
CA LYS A 146 9.93 -4.50 -9.85
C LYS A 146 10.82 -3.30 -9.56
N PHE A 147 10.23 -2.12 -9.39
CA PHE A 147 10.98 -0.90 -9.05
C PHE A 147 11.76 -1.04 -7.74
N ILE A 148 11.13 -1.60 -6.70
CA ILE A 148 11.77 -1.80 -5.39
C ILE A 148 12.87 -2.82 -5.51
N LYS A 149 12.60 -3.97 -6.13
CA LYS A 149 13.59 -5.03 -6.35
C LYS A 149 14.81 -4.51 -7.10
N ASP A 150 14.61 -3.87 -8.26
CA ASP A 150 15.70 -3.42 -9.13
C ASP A 150 16.54 -2.29 -8.49
N ARG A 151 15.88 -1.40 -7.71
CA ARG A 151 16.55 -0.26 -7.10
C ARG A 151 17.32 -0.61 -5.84
N PHE A 152 16.76 -1.48 -5.01
CA PHE A 152 17.30 -1.79 -3.69
C PHE A 152 18.01 -3.15 -3.63
N ASN A 153 18.09 -3.85 -4.77
CA ASN A 153 18.72 -5.17 -4.91
C ASN A 153 18.22 -6.18 -3.87
N ILE A 154 16.90 -6.21 -3.65
CA ILE A 154 16.24 -7.09 -2.69
C ILE A 154 15.78 -8.35 -3.42
N PRO A 155 15.97 -9.53 -2.84
CA PRO A 155 15.50 -10.81 -3.39
C PRO A 155 13.95 -10.92 -3.40
#